data_90db0d2654c2c84d0953d90e6f44bc6a
#
_entry.id   90db0d2654c2c84d0953d90e6f44bc6a
#
_cell.length_a   1.000
_cell.length_b   1.000
_cell.length_c   1.000
_cell.angle_alpha   90.00
_cell.angle_beta   90.00
_cell.angle_gamma   90.00
#
_symmetry.space_group_name_H-M   'P 1'
#
loop_
_entity.id
_entity.type
_entity.pdbx_description
1 polymer ?
#
loop_
_entity_poly.entity_id
_entity_poly.type
_entity_poly.pdbx_seq_one_letter_code
_entity_poly.pdbx_strand_id
1 'polypeptide(L)'
;MQQDDSPKLFTERLVTERLFTDLETPELVEQAILRREGALSAEGALVIPPAPRGPCQRFIVDEPSTTDAIAWDEGNRPCTLEQFDALWDGVHGHLRQGERFVAHLHVGEDPEHYIPVKVTCETAWHCLFARHLLIPPARYNPSAKEQWKLLHAPTFDGAPPGEGLVIIHFARRKLVIAGQVAAGELHRALLAVQSFLLPEKGILPLEGIASIGDDGDVALFIGAPGSGRRTLAAGPGRSLVGATGLGWGRDGLFNLAGGCERPLLALPPRGAAPGFGTLVENGELDEGRRLDRSAAARCAFPVDQLGCERAGEPRHILLLCRDPAGVLPPVAILDGESAADHFLAGYGARAGLAEEGEGKPGARFAPGFGASWLPRSARVYADLLARRIEDGDSRVFVLNTGWIGGPAGNGGEPVPVEVSRAIVAAILQGALDGGEGTPLAELNLVLPRAVPGLDNRYLDPANGWRDPAAHRAAARALAEALGANLARFARGESPCAPARQRA
;
A
#
# COMPACT_ATOMS: atom_id res chain seq x y z
N MET A 1 30.27 -1.00 -66.24
CA MET A 1 29.97 -0.02 -65.17
C MET A 1 28.48 0.31 -65.33
N GLN A 2 27.61 -0.51 -64.74
CA GLN A 2 26.17 -0.28 -64.64
C GLN A 2 25.86 0.24 -63.27
N GLN A 3 25.34 1.46 -63.19
CA GLN A 3 24.79 2.03 -61.96
C GLN A 3 23.45 1.32 -61.68
N ASP A 4 23.36 0.76 -60.51
CA ASP A 4 22.12 0.19 -59.92
C ASP A 4 21.33 1.33 -59.27
N ASP A 5 20.35 1.82 -60.01
CA ASP A 5 19.35 2.80 -59.53
C ASP A 5 18.10 2.10 -59.02
N SER A 6 18.22 1.44 -57.86
CA SER A 6 17.05 0.94 -57.17
C SER A 6 16.43 2.06 -56.34
N PRO A 7 15.16 2.41 -56.46
CA PRO A 7 14.52 3.43 -55.65
C PRO A 7 14.39 2.94 -54.22
N LYS A 8 15.05 3.64 -53.29
CA LYS A 8 14.80 3.48 -51.86
C LYS A 8 13.35 3.87 -51.57
N LEU A 9 12.52 2.87 -51.44
CA LEU A 9 11.19 3.04 -50.88
C LEU A 9 11.34 3.51 -49.42
N PHE A 10 11.28 4.81 -49.19
CA PHE A 10 10.98 5.41 -47.92
C PHE A 10 9.52 5.06 -47.59
N THR A 11 9.31 3.98 -46.88
CA THR A 11 8.05 3.78 -46.15
C THR A 11 8.05 4.78 -44.99
N GLU A 12 7.63 6.03 -45.25
CA GLU A 12 7.11 6.89 -44.19
C GLU A 12 5.98 6.10 -43.52
N ARG A 13 6.25 5.56 -42.30
CA ARG A 13 5.19 5.11 -41.43
C ARG A 13 4.34 6.34 -41.14
N LEU A 14 3.22 6.47 -41.82
CA LEU A 14 2.12 7.31 -41.38
C LEU A 14 1.72 6.82 -39.99
N VAL A 15 2.23 7.48 -38.95
CA VAL A 15 1.81 7.26 -37.58
C VAL A 15 0.38 7.79 -37.48
N THR A 16 -0.57 6.93 -37.72
CA THR A 16 -1.99 7.24 -37.48
C THR A 16 -2.15 7.31 -35.98
N GLU A 17 -2.48 8.50 -35.44
CA GLU A 17 -2.83 8.65 -34.03
C GLU A 17 -3.99 7.71 -33.69
N ARG A 18 -3.69 6.58 -33.05
CA ARG A 18 -4.71 5.66 -32.56
C ARG A 18 -4.92 5.96 -31.07
N LEU A 19 -6.12 6.42 -30.77
CA LEU A 19 -6.60 6.64 -29.42
C LEU A 19 -7.66 5.58 -29.10
N PHE A 20 -7.35 4.76 -28.09
CA PHE A 20 -8.29 3.78 -27.56
C PHE A 20 -8.89 4.34 -26.26
N THR A 21 -10.19 4.46 -26.17
CA THR A 21 -10.85 5.09 -25.02
C THR A 21 -11.84 4.14 -24.38
N ASP A 22 -11.75 4.00 -23.05
CA ASP A 22 -12.66 3.24 -22.19
C ASP A 22 -12.86 1.77 -22.63
N LEU A 23 -11.78 1.15 -23.13
CA LEU A 23 -11.82 -0.25 -23.48
C LEU A 23 -12.10 -1.12 -22.25
N GLU A 24 -12.92 -2.16 -22.44
CA GLU A 24 -13.20 -3.15 -21.43
C GLU A 24 -12.03 -4.13 -21.23
N THR A 25 -12.06 -4.90 -20.15
CA THR A 25 -10.99 -5.87 -19.82
C THR A 25 -10.64 -6.82 -20.97
N PRO A 26 -11.61 -7.46 -21.69
CA PRO A 26 -11.29 -8.33 -22.81
C PRO A 26 -10.57 -7.60 -23.95
N GLU A 27 -11.01 -6.39 -24.27
CA GLU A 27 -10.43 -5.57 -25.34
C GLU A 27 -9.00 -5.14 -24.99
N LEU A 28 -8.74 -4.73 -23.73
CA LEU A 28 -7.40 -4.39 -23.27
C LEU A 28 -6.46 -5.60 -23.29
N VAL A 29 -6.94 -6.78 -22.91
CA VAL A 29 -6.18 -8.04 -23.00
C VAL A 29 -5.83 -8.34 -24.46
N GLU A 30 -6.78 -8.23 -25.37
CA GLU A 30 -6.55 -8.41 -26.82
C GLU A 30 -5.49 -7.43 -27.34
N GLN A 31 -5.62 -6.14 -27.00
CA GLN A 31 -4.66 -5.12 -27.40
C GLN A 31 -3.26 -5.36 -26.86
N ALA A 32 -3.13 -5.83 -25.60
CA ALA A 32 -1.83 -6.19 -25.02
C ALA A 32 -1.17 -7.36 -25.75
N ILE A 33 -1.95 -8.39 -26.12
CA ILE A 33 -1.46 -9.54 -26.87
C ILE A 33 -1.02 -9.14 -28.28
N LEU A 34 -1.84 -8.36 -29.00
CA LEU A 34 -1.53 -7.88 -30.36
C LEU A 34 -0.23 -7.07 -30.39
N ARG A 35 0.09 -6.34 -29.33
CA ARG A 35 1.32 -5.55 -29.19
C ARG A 35 2.49 -6.31 -28.60
N ARG A 36 2.28 -7.59 -28.26
CA ARG A 36 3.28 -8.44 -27.61
C ARG A 36 3.75 -7.87 -26.27
N GLU A 37 2.87 -7.17 -25.56
CA GLU A 37 3.13 -6.65 -24.21
C GLU A 37 3.14 -7.80 -23.18
N GLY A 38 2.40 -8.88 -23.43
CA GLY A 38 2.28 -10.06 -22.60
C GLY A 38 1.68 -11.25 -23.33
N ALA A 39 1.45 -12.33 -22.58
CA ALA A 39 0.83 -13.57 -23.08
C ALA A 39 -0.19 -14.12 -22.07
N LEU A 40 -1.16 -14.92 -22.54
CA LEU A 40 -2.09 -15.60 -21.65
C LEU A 40 -1.47 -16.84 -21.01
N SER A 41 -1.69 -17.05 -19.72
CA SER A 41 -1.44 -18.31 -19.05
C SER A 41 -2.42 -19.40 -19.53
N ALA A 42 -2.17 -20.66 -19.16
CA ALA A 42 -3.09 -21.76 -19.45
C ALA A 42 -4.50 -21.51 -18.84
N GLU A 43 -4.58 -20.80 -17.74
CA GLU A 43 -5.82 -20.45 -17.04
C GLU A 43 -6.43 -19.14 -17.57
N GLY A 44 -5.75 -18.44 -18.46
CA GLY A 44 -6.25 -17.23 -19.14
C GLY A 44 -5.84 -15.90 -18.50
N ALA A 45 -4.99 -15.86 -17.47
CA ALA A 45 -4.46 -14.61 -16.96
C ALA A 45 -3.51 -13.95 -17.97
N LEU A 46 -3.55 -12.63 -18.09
CA LEU A 46 -2.55 -11.89 -18.86
C LEU A 46 -1.26 -11.78 -18.06
N VAL A 47 -0.18 -12.34 -18.57
CA VAL A 47 1.14 -12.38 -17.91
C VAL A 47 2.09 -11.45 -18.64
N ILE A 48 2.62 -10.47 -17.91
CA ILE A 48 3.62 -9.52 -18.38
C ILE A 48 4.99 -10.01 -17.92
N PRO A 49 5.93 -10.20 -18.85
CA PRO A 49 7.26 -10.70 -18.50
C PRO A 49 8.03 -9.73 -17.59
N PRO A 50 9.05 -10.22 -16.88
CA PRO A 50 9.93 -9.36 -16.08
C PRO A 50 10.56 -8.26 -16.94
N ALA A 51 10.54 -7.03 -16.41
CA ALA A 51 11.20 -5.89 -17.02
C ALA A 51 12.17 -5.25 -16.03
N PRO A 52 13.28 -4.63 -16.49
CA PRO A 52 14.16 -3.89 -15.62
C PRO A 52 13.39 -2.80 -14.86
N ARG A 53 13.57 -2.75 -13.55
CA ARG A 53 12.93 -1.77 -12.67
C ARG A 53 14.02 -0.93 -12.02
N GLY A 54 13.99 0.35 -12.28
CA GLY A 54 14.81 1.31 -11.55
C GLY A 54 14.09 1.84 -10.31
N PRO A 55 14.81 2.52 -9.41
CA PRO A 55 14.18 3.28 -8.33
C PRO A 55 13.24 4.33 -8.90
N CYS A 56 12.14 4.59 -8.23
CA CYS A 56 11.19 5.63 -8.61
C CYS A 56 11.40 6.87 -7.74
N GLN A 57 11.74 7.99 -8.37
CA GLN A 57 11.85 9.27 -7.69
C GLN A 57 10.49 9.97 -7.66
N ARG A 58 10.12 10.52 -6.50
CA ARG A 58 8.83 11.14 -6.27
C ARG A 58 8.98 12.62 -5.97
N PHE A 59 8.20 13.42 -6.67
CA PHE A 59 8.21 14.87 -6.55
C PHE A 59 6.80 15.41 -6.42
N ILE A 60 6.69 16.57 -5.76
CA ILE A 60 5.47 17.37 -5.69
C ILE A 60 5.83 18.77 -6.17
N VAL A 61 4.96 19.38 -7.00
CA VAL A 61 5.19 20.75 -7.45
C VAL A 61 5.07 21.68 -6.26
N ASP A 62 6.15 22.44 -6.01
CA ASP A 62 6.19 23.46 -4.97
C ASP A 62 5.46 24.71 -5.47
N GLU A 63 4.31 24.98 -4.88
CA GLU A 63 3.47 26.14 -5.21
C GLU A 63 2.78 26.73 -3.98
N PRO A 64 2.48 28.04 -4.00
CA PRO A 64 2.00 28.76 -2.82
C PRO A 64 0.70 28.20 -2.21
N SER A 65 -0.16 27.59 -3.03
CA SER A 65 -1.47 27.10 -2.54
C SER A 65 -1.40 25.79 -1.75
N THR A 66 -0.27 25.05 -1.82
CA THR A 66 -0.15 23.72 -1.22
C THR A 66 1.13 23.53 -0.40
N THR A 67 2.14 24.38 -0.58
CA THR A 67 3.48 24.22 -0.01
C THR A 67 3.48 24.05 1.50
N ASP A 68 2.66 24.81 2.22
CA ASP A 68 2.59 24.79 3.69
C ASP A 68 1.93 23.51 4.24
N ALA A 69 1.17 22.80 3.40
CA ALA A 69 0.49 21.57 3.77
C ALA A 69 1.31 20.31 3.50
N ILE A 70 2.43 20.45 2.78
CA ILE A 70 3.29 19.34 2.39
C ILE A 70 4.42 19.16 3.40
N ALA A 71 4.64 17.93 3.82
CA ALA A 71 5.82 17.55 4.61
C ALA A 71 7.00 17.31 3.66
N TRP A 72 7.77 18.34 3.39
CA TRP A 72 8.93 18.27 2.50
C TRP A 72 10.04 17.40 3.09
N ASP A 73 10.39 16.32 2.40
CA ASP A 73 11.42 15.36 2.77
C ASP A 73 11.95 14.57 1.56
N GLU A 74 12.69 13.50 1.79
CA GLU A 74 13.19 12.63 0.71
C GLU A 74 12.06 11.90 -0.05
N GLY A 75 10.90 11.68 0.60
CA GLY A 75 9.72 11.07 0.00
C GLY A 75 8.83 12.08 -0.75
N ASN A 76 8.94 13.38 -0.39
CA ASN A 76 8.18 14.49 -0.93
C ASN A 76 9.13 15.58 -1.42
N ARG A 77 9.87 15.31 -2.49
CA ARG A 77 10.84 16.26 -3.04
C ARG A 77 10.14 17.39 -3.77
N PRO A 78 10.60 18.65 -3.61
CA PRO A 78 10.04 19.76 -4.38
C PRO A 78 10.44 19.69 -5.85
N CYS A 79 9.53 20.11 -6.71
CA CYS A 79 9.74 20.29 -8.15
C CYS A 79 9.20 21.67 -8.53
N THR A 80 9.92 22.41 -9.39
CA THR A 80 9.43 23.71 -9.87
C THR A 80 8.32 23.54 -10.90
N LEU A 81 7.54 24.61 -11.09
CA LEU A 81 6.47 24.61 -12.09
C LEU A 81 7.03 24.42 -13.51
N GLU A 82 8.17 25.04 -13.82
CA GLU A 82 8.83 24.94 -15.12
C GLU A 82 9.31 23.51 -15.40
N GLN A 83 9.87 22.85 -14.39
CA GLN A 83 10.29 21.45 -14.51
C GLN A 83 9.08 20.53 -14.76
N PHE A 84 7.98 20.77 -14.04
CA PHE A 84 6.75 20.02 -14.25
C PHE A 84 6.17 20.25 -15.65
N ASP A 85 6.06 21.51 -16.11
CA ASP A 85 5.49 21.83 -17.41
C ASP A 85 6.32 21.23 -18.54
N ALA A 86 7.64 21.31 -18.46
CA ALA A 86 8.55 20.69 -19.44
C ALA A 86 8.37 19.16 -19.52
N LEU A 87 8.29 18.47 -18.37
CA LEU A 87 8.06 17.02 -18.33
C LEU A 87 6.65 16.66 -18.82
N TRP A 88 5.63 17.41 -18.39
CA TRP A 88 4.24 17.19 -18.81
C TRP A 88 4.08 17.29 -20.32
N ASP A 89 4.64 18.35 -20.92
CA ASP A 89 4.56 18.60 -22.37
C ASP A 89 5.38 17.56 -23.16
N GLY A 90 6.54 17.18 -22.64
CA GLY A 90 7.37 16.12 -23.22
C GLY A 90 6.66 14.76 -23.25
N VAL A 91 6.12 14.33 -22.10
CA VAL A 91 5.36 13.06 -21.98
C VAL A 91 4.08 13.11 -22.82
N HIS A 92 3.37 14.24 -22.81
CA HIS A 92 2.17 14.41 -23.63
C HIS A 92 2.49 14.34 -25.14
N GLY A 93 3.59 14.96 -25.58
CA GLY A 93 4.11 14.87 -26.94
C GLY A 93 4.49 13.45 -27.33
N HIS A 94 5.21 12.74 -26.45
CA HIS A 94 5.58 11.33 -26.64
C HIS A 94 4.34 10.43 -26.83
N LEU A 95 3.36 10.54 -25.96
CA LEU A 95 2.11 9.76 -26.02
C LEU A 95 1.30 10.06 -27.29
N ARG A 96 1.44 11.24 -27.89
CA ARG A 96 0.74 11.60 -29.15
C ARG A 96 1.41 11.03 -30.40
N GLN A 97 2.67 10.64 -30.33
CA GLN A 97 3.39 10.06 -31.48
C GLN A 97 3.04 8.60 -31.73
N GLY A 98 2.42 7.91 -30.74
CA GLY A 98 2.08 6.52 -30.82
C GLY A 98 0.61 6.23 -30.50
N GLU A 99 0.33 4.95 -30.39
CA GLU A 99 -0.96 4.48 -29.86
C GLU A 99 -1.01 4.74 -28.36
N ARG A 100 -2.18 5.13 -27.86
CA ARG A 100 -2.39 5.39 -26.43
C ARG A 100 -3.76 4.94 -25.96
N PHE A 101 -3.81 4.56 -24.70
CA PHE A 101 -5.00 4.05 -24.04
C PHE A 101 -5.48 5.05 -22.99
N VAL A 102 -6.76 5.43 -23.08
CA VAL A 102 -7.41 6.35 -22.17
C VAL A 102 -8.49 5.62 -21.41
N ALA A 103 -8.51 5.78 -20.10
CA ALA A 103 -9.59 5.30 -19.25
C ALA A 103 -10.11 6.44 -18.35
N HIS A 104 -11.44 6.57 -18.28
CA HIS A 104 -12.11 7.47 -17.34
C HIS A 104 -12.55 6.66 -16.13
N LEU A 105 -11.89 6.90 -15.01
CA LEU A 105 -12.04 6.13 -13.77
C LEU A 105 -12.16 7.08 -12.60
N HIS A 106 -12.32 6.57 -11.39
CA HIS A 106 -12.17 7.34 -10.17
C HIS A 106 -11.51 6.56 -9.03
N VAL A 107 -11.04 7.31 -8.04
CA VAL A 107 -10.45 6.81 -6.81
C VAL A 107 -11.42 7.13 -5.68
N GLY A 108 -11.75 6.12 -4.88
CA GLY A 108 -12.69 6.23 -3.75
C GLY A 108 -14.13 5.85 -4.09
N GLU A 109 -14.72 5.04 -3.22
CA GLU A 109 -16.13 4.57 -3.30
C GLU A 109 -17.13 5.58 -2.72
N ASP A 110 -16.63 6.57 -1.97
CA ASP A 110 -17.49 7.54 -1.31
C ASP A 110 -18.06 8.56 -2.32
N PRO A 111 -19.39 8.74 -2.42
CA PRO A 111 -20.01 9.62 -3.41
C PRO A 111 -19.60 11.10 -3.26
N GLU A 112 -19.27 11.54 -2.04
CA GLU A 112 -18.87 12.93 -1.78
C GLU A 112 -17.37 13.15 -1.95
N HIS A 113 -16.54 12.10 -1.73
CA HIS A 113 -15.10 12.24 -1.58
C HIS A 113 -14.28 11.52 -2.67
N TYR A 114 -14.95 10.86 -3.64
CA TYR A 114 -14.23 10.30 -4.79
C TYR A 114 -13.58 11.39 -5.65
N ILE A 115 -12.52 11.05 -6.33
CA ILE A 115 -11.90 11.91 -7.34
C ILE A 115 -11.99 11.25 -8.73
N PRO A 116 -12.58 11.92 -9.73
CA PRO A 116 -12.55 11.43 -11.10
C PRO A 116 -11.15 11.61 -11.68
N VAL A 117 -10.67 10.62 -12.42
CA VAL A 117 -9.35 10.65 -13.06
C VAL A 117 -9.43 10.17 -14.51
N LYS A 118 -8.82 10.95 -15.40
CA LYS A 118 -8.52 10.53 -16.77
C LYS A 118 -7.10 9.98 -16.78
N VAL A 119 -6.99 8.67 -16.93
CA VAL A 119 -5.70 7.98 -17.06
C VAL A 119 -5.37 7.84 -18.53
N THR A 120 -4.15 8.24 -18.94
CA THR A 120 -3.64 8.05 -20.29
C THR A 120 -2.36 7.23 -20.21
N CYS A 121 -2.39 6.01 -20.73
CA CYS A 121 -1.28 5.07 -20.72
C CYS A 121 -0.71 4.85 -22.12
N GLU A 122 0.59 4.65 -22.20
CA GLU A 122 1.30 4.26 -23.41
C GLU A 122 0.97 2.83 -23.85
N THR A 123 0.72 1.92 -22.89
CA THR A 123 0.49 0.50 -23.14
C THR A 123 -0.90 0.04 -22.69
N ALA A 124 -1.42 -1.01 -23.32
CA ALA A 124 -2.72 -1.57 -23.00
C ALA A 124 -2.74 -2.22 -21.60
N TRP A 125 -1.67 -2.92 -21.22
CA TRP A 125 -1.61 -3.62 -19.93
C TRP A 125 -1.56 -2.66 -18.73
N HIS A 126 -0.92 -1.47 -18.85
CA HIS A 126 -0.98 -0.46 -17.78
C HIS A 126 -2.37 0.17 -17.66
N CYS A 127 -3.07 0.34 -18.79
CA CYS A 127 -4.47 0.77 -18.77
C CYS A 127 -5.37 -0.30 -18.12
N LEU A 128 -5.12 -1.59 -18.39
CA LEU A 128 -5.80 -2.71 -17.74
C LEU A 128 -5.53 -2.72 -16.22
N PHE A 129 -4.27 -2.50 -15.81
CA PHE A 129 -3.93 -2.36 -14.39
C PHE A 129 -4.71 -1.21 -13.74
N ALA A 130 -4.74 -0.04 -14.39
CA ALA A 130 -5.51 1.10 -13.90
C ALA A 130 -6.99 0.75 -13.73
N ARG A 131 -7.59 0.07 -14.72
CA ARG A 131 -8.99 -0.36 -14.69
C ARG A 131 -9.27 -1.38 -13.57
N HIS A 132 -8.30 -2.22 -13.23
CA HIS A 132 -8.43 -3.16 -12.11
C HIS A 132 -8.34 -2.48 -10.75
N LEU A 133 -7.44 -1.50 -10.59
CA LEU A 133 -7.19 -0.88 -9.29
C LEU A 133 -8.07 0.35 -9.02
N LEU A 134 -8.69 0.92 -10.03
CA LEU A 134 -9.58 2.08 -9.93
C LEU A 134 -11.02 1.69 -10.24
N ILE A 135 -11.94 2.60 -9.97
CA ILE A 135 -13.37 2.34 -10.04
C ILE A 135 -13.93 2.80 -11.39
N PRO A 136 -14.65 1.94 -12.12
CA PRO A 136 -15.30 2.32 -13.38
C PRO A 136 -16.36 3.43 -13.21
N PRO A 137 -16.53 4.34 -14.19
CA PRO A 137 -17.43 5.50 -14.09
C PRO A 137 -18.92 5.16 -13.98
N ALA A 138 -19.32 3.91 -14.25
CA ALA A 138 -20.73 3.51 -14.20
C ALA A 138 -21.39 3.68 -12.81
N ARG A 139 -20.62 3.84 -11.73
CA ARG A 139 -21.11 4.02 -10.36
C ARG A 139 -21.36 5.49 -10.00
N TYR A 140 -20.62 6.42 -10.63
CA TYR A 140 -20.67 7.85 -10.33
C TYR A 140 -20.67 8.69 -11.60
N ASN A 141 -21.09 9.95 -11.50
CA ASN A 141 -20.99 10.89 -12.62
C ASN A 141 -19.63 11.62 -12.56
N PRO A 142 -18.64 11.22 -13.36
CA PRO A 142 -17.31 11.85 -13.35
C PRO A 142 -17.32 13.30 -13.83
N SER A 143 -18.41 13.74 -14.51
CA SER A 143 -18.58 15.13 -14.96
C SER A 143 -19.06 16.06 -13.83
N ALA A 144 -19.48 15.53 -12.68
CA ALA A 144 -19.93 16.34 -11.56
C ALA A 144 -18.79 17.02 -10.79
N LYS A 145 -17.55 16.58 -10.99
CA LYS A 145 -16.35 17.10 -10.32
C LYS A 145 -15.23 17.36 -11.31
N GLU A 146 -14.34 18.29 -10.96
CA GLU A 146 -13.13 18.53 -11.75
C GLU A 146 -12.21 17.31 -11.76
N GLN A 147 -11.83 16.88 -12.96
CA GLN A 147 -11.13 15.64 -13.22
C GLN A 147 -9.61 15.80 -13.05
N TRP A 148 -8.99 14.85 -12.38
CA TRP A 148 -7.54 14.66 -12.41
C TRP A 148 -7.09 14.09 -13.75
N LYS A 149 -5.89 14.46 -14.18
CA LYS A 149 -5.27 13.95 -15.42
C LYS A 149 -3.97 13.25 -15.06
N LEU A 150 -3.88 11.96 -15.38
CA LEU A 150 -2.69 11.16 -15.20
C LEU A 150 -2.13 10.79 -16.58
N LEU A 151 -0.84 11.05 -16.80
CA LEU A 151 -0.07 10.58 -17.95
C LEU A 151 0.92 9.52 -17.48
N HIS A 152 0.95 8.35 -18.12
CA HIS A 152 1.88 7.26 -17.84
C HIS A 152 2.60 6.84 -19.12
N ALA A 153 3.91 7.07 -19.16
CA ALA A 153 4.77 6.78 -20.31
C ALA A 153 6.04 6.04 -19.85
N PRO A 154 6.00 4.71 -19.76
CA PRO A 154 7.13 3.91 -19.29
C PRO A 154 8.35 3.95 -20.20
N THR A 155 8.17 4.22 -21.50
CA THR A 155 9.29 4.27 -22.46
C THR A 155 9.78 5.69 -22.78
N PHE A 156 9.26 6.71 -22.06
CA PHE A 156 9.70 8.09 -22.26
C PHE A 156 11.18 8.25 -21.87
N ASP A 157 12.00 8.63 -22.82
CA ASP A 157 13.46 8.75 -22.71
C ASP A 157 13.95 10.04 -22.05
N GLY A 158 13.06 11.01 -21.83
CA GLY A 158 13.37 12.24 -21.08
C GLY A 158 13.45 12.07 -19.55
N ALA A 159 13.20 10.86 -19.03
CA ALA A 159 13.47 10.50 -17.64
C ALA A 159 14.95 10.09 -17.46
N PRO A 160 15.54 10.24 -16.25
CA PRO A 160 16.90 9.77 -16.00
C PRO A 160 17.04 8.28 -16.35
N PRO A 161 18.15 7.88 -17.02
CA PRO A 161 18.34 6.50 -17.43
C PRO A 161 18.25 5.52 -16.24
N GLY A 162 17.37 4.52 -16.34
CA GLY A 162 17.18 3.50 -15.30
C GLY A 162 16.40 3.96 -14.06
N GLU A 163 15.86 5.17 -14.07
CA GLU A 163 15.04 5.71 -12.98
C GLU A 163 13.65 6.13 -13.47
N GLY A 164 12.63 5.86 -12.65
CA GLY A 164 11.28 6.38 -12.89
C GLY A 164 11.06 7.72 -12.19
N LEU A 165 10.20 8.54 -12.76
CA LEU A 165 9.75 9.80 -12.18
C LEU A 165 8.25 9.77 -11.94
N VAL A 166 7.82 10.20 -10.75
CA VAL A 166 6.41 10.51 -10.45
C VAL A 166 6.35 11.95 -9.93
N ILE A 167 5.57 12.80 -10.60
CA ILE A 167 5.37 14.18 -10.16
C ILE A 167 3.88 14.48 -10.02
N ILE A 168 3.47 15.02 -8.88
CA ILE A 168 2.10 15.43 -8.59
C ILE A 168 2.01 16.97 -8.56
N HIS A 169 1.07 17.53 -9.30
CA HIS A 169 0.69 18.94 -9.24
C HIS A 169 -0.74 19.06 -8.68
N PHE A 170 -0.86 19.34 -7.39
CA PHE A 170 -2.14 19.36 -6.70
C PHE A 170 -3.10 20.41 -7.24
N ALA A 171 -2.67 21.67 -7.37
CA ALA A 171 -3.56 22.75 -7.80
C ALA A 171 -4.09 22.57 -9.23
N ARG A 172 -3.27 22.03 -10.14
CA ARG A 172 -3.72 21.77 -11.53
C ARG A 172 -4.35 20.39 -11.72
N ARG A 173 -4.44 19.57 -10.66
CA ARG A 173 -4.95 18.18 -10.70
C ARG A 173 -4.29 17.37 -11.82
N LYS A 174 -2.98 17.42 -11.88
CA LYS A 174 -2.16 16.72 -12.87
C LYS A 174 -1.17 15.81 -12.19
N LEU A 175 -0.93 14.65 -12.79
CA LEU A 175 0.03 13.66 -12.35
C LEU A 175 0.73 13.07 -13.56
N VAL A 176 2.05 12.96 -13.52
CA VAL A 176 2.86 12.36 -14.57
C VAL A 176 3.72 11.26 -13.99
N ILE A 177 3.77 10.12 -14.68
CA ILE A 177 4.65 8.98 -14.41
C ILE A 177 5.43 8.70 -15.67
N ALA A 178 6.76 8.84 -15.63
CA ALA A 178 7.64 8.71 -16.77
C ALA A 178 8.79 7.75 -16.46
N GLY A 179 9.22 6.94 -17.44
CA GLY A 179 10.34 6.01 -17.30
C GLY A 179 10.10 4.86 -16.32
N GLN A 180 8.88 4.69 -15.80
CA GLN A 180 8.54 3.70 -14.80
C GLN A 180 7.64 2.60 -15.38
N VAL A 181 8.15 1.37 -15.40
CA VAL A 181 7.42 0.20 -15.90
C VAL A 181 6.54 -0.45 -14.82
N ALA A 182 6.86 -0.29 -13.52
CA ALA A 182 6.06 -0.90 -12.46
C ALA A 182 4.68 -0.23 -12.36
N ALA A 183 3.62 -0.96 -12.70
CA ALA A 183 2.25 -0.45 -12.72
C ALA A 183 1.76 0.01 -11.34
N GLY A 184 2.26 -0.58 -10.26
CA GLY A 184 1.92 -0.20 -8.89
C GLY A 184 2.19 1.26 -8.54
N GLU A 185 3.10 1.97 -9.23
CA GLU A 185 3.33 3.41 -9.00
C GLU A 185 2.12 4.27 -9.39
N LEU A 186 1.36 3.86 -10.41
CA LEU A 186 0.11 4.53 -10.80
C LEU A 186 -0.90 4.56 -9.65
N HIS A 187 -1.11 3.42 -9.01
CA HIS A 187 -2.03 3.30 -7.89
C HIS A 187 -1.51 4.05 -6.65
N ARG A 188 -0.21 3.89 -6.31
CA ARG A 188 0.42 4.58 -5.17
C ARG A 188 0.35 6.10 -5.29
N ALA A 189 0.58 6.65 -6.49
CA ALA A 189 0.50 8.09 -6.73
C ALA A 189 -0.92 8.64 -6.55
N LEU A 190 -1.94 7.90 -6.99
CA LEU A 190 -3.33 8.29 -6.80
C LEU A 190 -3.80 8.14 -5.34
N LEU A 191 -3.31 7.14 -4.61
CA LEU A 191 -3.52 7.05 -3.16
C LEU A 191 -2.85 8.21 -2.43
N ALA A 192 -1.66 8.67 -2.87
CA ALA A 192 -1.03 9.87 -2.32
C ALA A 192 -1.87 11.13 -2.55
N VAL A 193 -2.53 11.25 -3.71
CA VAL A 193 -3.48 12.33 -3.95
C VAL A 193 -4.62 12.31 -2.94
N GLN A 194 -5.24 11.15 -2.70
CA GLN A 194 -6.28 11.01 -1.67
C GLN A 194 -5.73 11.27 -0.26
N SER A 195 -4.52 10.80 0.02
CA SER A 195 -3.85 11.06 1.31
C SER A 195 -3.60 12.55 1.57
N PHE A 196 -3.43 13.36 0.52
CA PHE A 196 -3.34 14.80 0.64
C PHE A 196 -4.70 15.48 0.84
N LEU A 197 -5.74 15.05 0.10
CA LEU A 197 -7.02 15.74 0.04
C LEU A 197 -7.96 15.39 1.20
N LEU A 198 -8.03 14.12 1.60
CA LEU A 198 -9.02 13.62 2.56
C LEU A 198 -8.87 14.18 3.98
N PRO A 199 -7.65 14.44 4.52
CA PRO A 199 -7.50 14.98 5.86
C PRO A 199 -8.21 16.34 6.07
N GLU A 200 -8.28 17.19 5.04
CA GLU A 200 -9.01 18.48 5.11
C GLU A 200 -10.52 18.28 5.26
N LYS A 201 -11.04 17.12 4.91
CA LYS A 201 -12.44 16.72 5.08
C LYS A 201 -12.68 15.96 6.39
N GLY A 202 -11.67 15.85 7.25
CA GLY A 202 -11.73 15.07 8.48
C GLY A 202 -11.81 13.55 8.23
N ILE A 203 -11.36 13.09 7.07
CA ILE A 203 -11.31 11.66 6.70
C ILE A 203 -9.88 11.19 6.84
N LEU A 204 -9.68 10.07 7.53
CA LEU A 204 -8.38 9.41 7.66
C LEU A 204 -8.16 8.46 6.47
N PRO A 205 -7.25 8.78 5.53
CA PRO A 205 -6.76 7.80 4.57
C PRO A 205 -5.73 6.90 5.25
N LEU A 206 -5.82 5.59 5.02
CA LEU A 206 -4.90 4.62 5.61
C LEU A 206 -4.70 3.39 4.71
N GLU A 207 -3.55 2.75 4.84
CA GLU A 207 -3.28 1.44 4.25
C GLU A 207 -3.63 0.34 5.26
N GLY A 208 -4.79 -0.25 5.08
CA GLY A 208 -5.34 -1.25 5.99
C GLY A 208 -6.24 -2.25 5.28
N ILE A 209 -6.73 -3.18 6.05
CA ILE A 209 -7.75 -4.13 5.64
C ILE A 209 -8.83 -4.11 6.72
N ALA A 210 -10.09 -3.98 6.34
CA ALA A 210 -11.18 -4.20 7.27
C ALA A 210 -11.86 -5.54 6.99
N SER A 211 -12.56 -6.06 7.99
CA SER A 211 -13.44 -7.20 7.83
C SER A 211 -14.74 -6.98 8.58
N ILE A 212 -15.83 -7.51 8.02
CA ILE A 212 -17.17 -7.47 8.60
C ILE A 212 -17.56 -8.89 8.99
N GLY A 213 -17.95 -9.09 10.23
CA GLY A 213 -18.51 -10.36 10.71
C GLY A 213 -19.97 -10.53 10.33
N ASP A 214 -20.50 -11.74 10.56
CA ASP A 214 -21.91 -12.08 10.29
C ASP A 214 -22.89 -11.21 11.11
N ASP A 215 -22.47 -10.72 12.28
CA ASP A 215 -23.23 -9.81 13.13
C ASP A 215 -23.10 -8.33 12.72
N GLY A 216 -22.37 -8.04 11.64
CA GLY A 216 -22.13 -6.69 11.16
C GLY A 216 -21.01 -5.94 11.91
N ASP A 217 -20.30 -6.57 12.85
CA ASP A 217 -19.16 -5.99 13.55
C ASP A 217 -18.00 -5.75 12.59
N VAL A 218 -17.38 -4.58 12.71
CA VAL A 218 -16.26 -4.18 11.86
C VAL A 218 -14.96 -4.24 12.64
N ALA A 219 -13.93 -4.86 12.04
CA ALA A 219 -12.58 -4.86 12.55
C ALA A 219 -11.62 -4.28 11.50
N LEU A 220 -10.74 -3.38 11.94
CA LEU A 220 -9.74 -2.71 11.12
C LEU A 220 -8.34 -3.21 11.47
N PHE A 221 -7.61 -3.71 10.49
CA PHE A 221 -6.26 -4.24 10.61
C PHE A 221 -5.27 -3.32 9.90
N ILE A 222 -4.41 -2.66 10.67
CA ILE A 222 -3.36 -1.75 10.20
C ILE A 222 -2.00 -2.39 10.50
N GLY A 223 -1.05 -2.29 9.61
CA GLY A 223 0.30 -2.84 9.83
C GLY A 223 1.11 -2.87 8.53
N ALA A 224 2.41 -3.06 8.64
CA ALA A 224 3.30 -3.11 7.48
C ALA A 224 3.01 -4.30 6.54
N PRO A 225 3.39 -4.23 5.26
CA PRO A 225 3.38 -5.41 4.40
C PRO A 225 4.10 -6.60 5.07
N GLY A 226 3.48 -7.79 5.00
CA GLY A 226 4.02 -8.99 5.64
C GLY A 226 3.70 -9.15 7.14
N SER A 227 2.98 -8.23 7.78
CA SER A 227 2.55 -8.36 9.19
C SER A 227 1.40 -9.35 9.41
N GLY A 228 0.85 -9.96 8.36
CA GLY A 228 -0.24 -10.92 8.49
C GLY A 228 -1.65 -10.32 8.45
N ARG A 229 -1.82 -9.02 8.15
CA ARG A 229 -3.12 -8.32 8.10
C ARG A 229 -4.21 -9.14 7.41
N ARG A 230 -3.98 -9.58 6.17
CA ARG A 230 -4.96 -10.33 5.38
C ARG A 230 -5.27 -11.71 5.98
N THR A 231 -4.24 -12.42 6.42
CA THR A 231 -4.38 -13.76 7.03
C THR A 231 -5.22 -13.72 8.30
N LEU A 232 -5.10 -12.63 9.07
CA LEU A 232 -5.83 -12.45 10.33
C LEU A 232 -7.21 -11.84 10.11
N ALA A 233 -7.37 -10.95 9.13
CA ALA A 233 -8.67 -10.36 8.78
C ALA A 233 -9.62 -11.37 8.11
N ALA A 234 -9.09 -12.32 7.34
CA ALA A 234 -9.86 -13.37 6.65
C ALA A 234 -10.21 -14.54 7.58
N GLY A 235 -10.87 -14.26 8.69
CA GLY A 235 -11.39 -15.28 9.61
C GLY A 235 -12.66 -15.97 9.08
N PRO A 236 -13.05 -17.13 9.67
CA PRO A 236 -14.36 -17.73 9.39
C PRO A 236 -15.50 -16.76 9.68
N GLY A 237 -16.52 -16.73 8.81
CA GLY A 237 -17.70 -15.86 8.98
C GLY A 237 -17.38 -14.36 8.81
N ARG A 238 -16.31 -13.98 8.12
CA ARG A 238 -15.94 -12.59 7.89
C ARG A 238 -15.69 -12.27 6.43
N SER A 239 -16.31 -11.20 5.95
CA SER A 239 -16.09 -10.63 4.62
C SER A 239 -15.04 -9.52 4.67
N LEU A 240 -14.12 -9.51 3.73
CA LEU A 240 -13.08 -8.46 3.66
C LEU A 240 -13.63 -7.19 3.02
N VAL A 241 -13.18 -6.04 3.54
CA VAL A 241 -13.41 -4.70 3.00
C VAL A 241 -12.06 -4.06 2.77
N GLY A 242 -11.82 -3.66 1.54
CA GLY A 242 -10.54 -3.06 1.16
C GLY A 242 -9.39 -4.07 1.11
N ALA A 243 -8.40 -3.70 0.33
CA ALA A 243 -7.20 -4.52 0.17
C ALA A 243 -5.92 -3.70 0.15
N THR A 244 -6.00 -2.41 -0.17
CA THR A 244 -4.83 -1.56 -0.39
C THR A 244 -4.97 -0.16 0.21
N GLY A 245 -6.14 0.46 0.16
CA GLY A 245 -6.38 1.78 0.71
C GLY A 245 -7.82 1.94 1.20
N LEU A 246 -7.98 2.52 2.37
CA LEU A 246 -9.26 2.81 3.00
C LEU A 246 -9.33 4.30 3.36
N GLY A 247 -10.53 4.89 3.24
CA GLY A 247 -10.90 6.14 3.87
C GLY A 247 -11.77 5.86 5.09
N TRP A 248 -11.47 6.48 6.22
CA TRP A 248 -12.29 6.41 7.43
C TRP A 248 -12.90 7.78 7.72
N GLY A 249 -14.18 7.90 7.39
CA GLY A 249 -15.00 9.09 7.58
C GLY A 249 -15.99 8.96 8.73
N ARG A 250 -16.99 9.85 8.78
CA ARG A 250 -18.06 9.79 9.81
C ARG A 250 -19.00 8.61 9.64
N ASP A 251 -19.18 8.15 8.41
CA ASP A 251 -20.09 7.05 8.08
C ASP A 251 -19.38 5.69 8.05
N GLY A 252 -18.16 5.62 8.64
CA GLY A 252 -17.34 4.43 8.69
C GLY A 252 -16.29 4.35 7.59
N LEU A 253 -15.93 3.13 7.21
CA LEU A 253 -14.86 2.82 6.27
C LEU A 253 -15.38 2.67 4.84
N PHE A 254 -14.61 3.14 3.87
CA PHE A 254 -14.87 2.95 2.44
C PHE A 254 -13.56 2.69 1.68
N ASN A 255 -13.66 1.99 0.55
CA ASN A 255 -12.51 1.72 -0.30
C ASN A 255 -12.03 2.97 -1.04
N LEU A 256 -10.72 3.16 -1.09
CA LEU A 256 -10.06 4.11 -1.99
C LEU A 256 -9.70 3.48 -3.34
N ALA A 257 -9.65 2.16 -3.43
CA ALA A 257 -9.30 1.41 -4.61
C ALA A 257 -10.45 0.54 -5.12
N GLY A 258 -10.57 0.37 -6.43
CA GLY A 258 -11.52 -0.53 -7.08
C GLY A 258 -11.01 -1.96 -7.21
N GLY A 259 -9.81 -2.25 -6.73
CA GLY A 259 -9.19 -3.56 -6.84
C GLY A 259 -8.02 -3.80 -5.92
N CYS A 260 -7.33 -4.90 -6.14
CA CYS A 260 -6.24 -5.38 -5.30
C CYS A 260 -5.04 -5.79 -6.13
N GLU A 261 -3.86 -5.38 -5.67
CA GLU A 261 -2.57 -5.89 -6.13
C GLU A 261 -1.89 -6.66 -5.01
N ARG A 262 -1.37 -7.85 -5.28
CA ARG A 262 -0.66 -8.67 -4.28
C ARG A 262 0.41 -9.58 -4.89
N PRO A 263 1.41 -10.00 -4.09
CA PRO A 263 2.35 -11.03 -4.53
C PRO A 263 1.62 -12.30 -4.96
N LEU A 264 2.05 -12.91 -6.07
CA LEU A 264 1.46 -14.15 -6.58
C LEU A 264 1.57 -15.29 -5.56
N LEU A 265 2.66 -15.34 -4.78
CA LEU A 265 2.86 -16.29 -3.69
C LEU A 265 1.82 -16.19 -2.56
N ALA A 266 1.18 -15.04 -2.40
CA ALA A 266 0.12 -14.85 -1.40
C ALA A 266 -1.24 -15.44 -1.84
N LEU A 267 -1.36 -15.92 -3.07
CA LEU A 267 -2.53 -16.67 -3.52
C LEU A 267 -2.48 -18.13 -3.04
N PRO A 268 -3.63 -18.76 -2.74
CA PRO A 268 -3.66 -20.18 -2.40
C PRO A 268 -3.00 -21.05 -3.48
N PRO A 269 -2.24 -22.08 -3.09
CA PRO A 269 -1.53 -22.93 -4.05
C PRO A 269 -2.45 -23.84 -4.88
N ARG A 270 -3.69 -24.08 -4.43
CA ARG A 270 -4.69 -24.92 -5.12
C ARG A 270 -6.02 -24.21 -5.22
N GLY A 271 -6.62 -24.24 -6.42
CA GLY A 271 -8.01 -23.83 -6.66
C GLY A 271 -8.26 -22.41 -7.08
N ALA A 272 -7.26 -21.51 -7.06
CA ALA A 272 -7.38 -20.12 -7.51
C ALA A 272 -6.13 -19.69 -8.28
N ALA A 273 -5.77 -20.43 -9.34
CA ALA A 273 -4.83 -19.88 -10.31
C ALA A 273 -5.46 -18.62 -10.93
N PRO A 274 -4.69 -17.54 -11.16
CA PRO A 274 -5.20 -16.36 -11.80
C PRO A 274 -5.81 -16.71 -13.18
N GLY A 275 -7.11 -16.48 -13.32
CA GLY A 275 -7.86 -16.76 -14.55
C GLY A 275 -8.01 -15.53 -15.45
N PHE A 276 -8.85 -15.65 -16.46
CA PHE A 276 -9.16 -14.55 -17.37
C PHE A 276 -9.63 -13.30 -16.59
N GLY A 277 -9.16 -12.15 -17.04
CA GLY A 277 -9.41 -10.88 -16.35
C GLY A 277 -8.42 -10.55 -15.23
N THR A 278 -7.50 -11.48 -14.87
CA THR A 278 -6.39 -11.18 -13.96
C THR A 278 -5.16 -10.75 -14.74
N LEU A 279 -4.46 -9.74 -14.23
CA LEU A 279 -3.16 -9.29 -14.74
C LEU A 279 -2.06 -9.79 -13.79
N VAL A 280 -1.02 -10.41 -14.34
CA VAL A 280 0.18 -10.82 -13.59
C VAL A 280 1.38 -10.09 -14.14
N GLU A 281 1.96 -9.23 -13.34
CA GLU A 281 3.19 -8.47 -13.64
C GLU A 281 4.41 -9.22 -13.13
N ASN A 282 5.52 -9.22 -13.87
CA ASN A 282 6.76 -9.99 -13.66
C ASN A 282 6.53 -11.50 -13.54
N GLY A 283 5.63 -12.01 -14.34
CA GLY A 283 5.37 -13.43 -14.41
C GLY A 283 6.19 -14.09 -15.51
N GLU A 284 6.53 -15.36 -15.30
CA GLU A 284 7.12 -16.22 -16.32
C GLU A 284 6.18 -17.39 -16.60
N LEU A 285 6.12 -17.81 -17.86
CA LEU A 285 5.33 -18.94 -18.30
C LEU A 285 6.25 -20.08 -18.75
N ASP A 286 5.96 -21.32 -18.30
CA ASP A 286 6.60 -22.51 -18.81
C ASP A 286 6.15 -22.85 -20.24
N GLU A 287 6.72 -23.94 -20.82
CA GLU A 287 6.35 -24.41 -22.16
C GLU A 287 4.86 -24.79 -22.27
N GLY A 288 4.23 -25.21 -21.19
CA GLY A 288 2.82 -25.51 -21.06
C GLY A 288 1.94 -24.27 -20.78
N ARG A 289 2.53 -23.07 -20.80
CA ARG A 289 1.90 -21.80 -20.44
C ARG A 289 1.40 -21.73 -19.00
N ARG A 290 1.95 -22.54 -18.10
CA ARG A 290 1.65 -22.45 -16.68
C ARG A 290 2.49 -21.35 -16.05
N LEU A 291 1.84 -20.61 -15.16
CA LEU A 291 2.47 -19.49 -14.47
C LEU A 291 3.47 -19.99 -13.43
N ASP A 292 4.72 -19.56 -13.55
CA ASP A 292 5.72 -19.77 -12.50
C ASP A 292 5.43 -18.87 -11.31
N ARG A 293 5.40 -19.43 -10.11
CA ARG A 293 5.12 -18.73 -8.85
C ARG A 293 6.41 -18.16 -8.27
N SER A 294 6.96 -17.15 -8.91
CA SER A 294 8.13 -16.44 -8.41
C SER A 294 7.75 -15.42 -7.33
N ALA A 295 8.72 -15.06 -6.47
CA ALA A 295 8.54 -14.06 -5.42
C ALA A 295 8.33 -12.64 -6.01
N ALA A 296 8.85 -12.37 -7.21
CA ALA A 296 8.75 -11.09 -7.90
C ALA A 296 7.41 -10.89 -8.60
N ALA A 297 6.67 -11.97 -8.91
CA ALA A 297 5.40 -11.90 -9.62
C ALA A 297 4.29 -11.32 -8.73
N ARG A 298 3.54 -10.39 -9.29
CA ARG A 298 2.41 -9.72 -8.63
C ARG A 298 1.17 -9.84 -9.51
N CYS A 299 0.03 -10.05 -8.89
CA CYS A 299 -1.24 -10.10 -9.61
C CYS A 299 -2.16 -8.96 -9.18
N ALA A 300 -2.86 -8.39 -10.15
CA ALA A 300 -3.88 -7.37 -9.98
C ALA A 300 -5.23 -7.88 -10.51
N PHE A 301 -6.29 -7.60 -9.75
CA PHE A 301 -7.67 -7.97 -10.09
C PHE A 301 -8.66 -7.02 -9.42
N PRO A 302 -9.89 -6.85 -9.97
CA PRO A 302 -10.91 -5.95 -9.43
C PRO A 302 -11.50 -6.45 -8.11
N VAL A 303 -12.08 -5.53 -7.33
CA VAL A 303 -12.67 -5.77 -5.99
C VAL A 303 -13.92 -6.66 -6.00
N ASP A 304 -14.60 -6.80 -7.11
CA ASP A 304 -15.79 -7.67 -7.21
C ASP A 304 -15.55 -9.10 -6.69
N GLN A 305 -14.27 -9.46 -6.53
CA GLN A 305 -13.82 -10.72 -5.95
C GLN A 305 -13.52 -10.65 -4.44
N LEU A 306 -13.68 -9.49 -3.79
CA LEU A 306 -13.24 -9.26 -2.39
C LEU A 306 -14.38 -9.08 -1.37
N GLY A 307 -15.63 -8.89 -1.79
CA GLY A 307 -16.79 -8.83 -0.90
C GLY A 307 -17.44 -7.45 -0.79
N CYS A 308 -17.19 -6.67 0.27
CA CYS A 308 -17.91 -5.42 0.54
C CYS A 308 -17.11 -4.18 0.17
N GLU A 309 -17.81 -3.14 -0.32
CA GLU A 309 -17.22 -1.87 -0.73
C GLU A 309 -17.10 -0.87 0.44
N ARG A 310 -17.99 -0.98 1.43
CA ARG A 310 -18.07 -0.10 2.61
C ARG A 310 -18.30 -0.91 3.87
N ALA A 311 -17.87 -0.37 5.00
CA ALA A 311 -18.13 -0.90 6.33
C ALA A 311 -18.53 0.24 7.28
N GLY A 312 -19.23 -0.08 8.35
CA GLY A 312 -19.53 0.85 9.43
C GLY A 312 -18.28 1.27 10.22
N GLU A 313 -18.48 1.90 11.37
CA GLU A 313 -17.41 2.25 12.30
C GLU A 313 -16.72 0.99 12.83
N PRO A 314 -15.37 0.96 12.87
CA PRO A 314 -14.63 -0.18 13.41
C PRO A 314 -14.85 -0.27 14.93
N ARG A 315 -15.38 -1.40 15.38
CA ARG A 315 -15.43 -1.72 16.81
C ARG A 315 -14.07 -2.08 17.37
N HIS A 316 -13.26 -2.80 16.56
CA HIS A 316 -11.92 -3.22 16.96
C HIS A 316 -10.88 -2.74 15.95
N ILE A 317 -9.80 -2.14 16.45
CA ILE A 317 -8.65 -1.71 15.65
C ILE A 317 -7.42 -2.49 16.11
N LEU A 318 -6.78 -3.17 15.17
CA LEU A 318 -5.62 -4.01 15.43
C LEU A 318 -4.41 -3.43 14.70
N LEU A 319 -3.43 -2.91 15.48
CA LEU A 319 -2.16 -2.42 14.96
C LEU A 319 -1.16 -3.59 14.95
N LEU A 320 -0.85 -4.12 13.78
CA LEU A 320 0.03 -5.28 13.63
C LEU A 320 1.47 -4.83 13.43
N CYS A 321 2.34 -5.24 14.32
CA CYS A 321 3.77 -5.09 14.18
C CYS A 321 4.49 -6.45 14.10
N ARG A 322 5.68 -6.47 13.53
CA ARG A 322 6.60 -7.62 13.58
C ARG A 322 7.81 -7.20 14.40
N ASP A 323 7.78 -7.44 15.70
CA ASP A 323 8.90 -7.07 16.57
C ASP A 323 10.11 -7.98 16.34
N PRO A 324 11.23 -7.47 15.78
CA PRO A 324 12.44 -8.26 15.60
C PRO A 324 13.26 -8.42 16.88
N ALA A 325 12.98 -7.63 17.91
CA ALA A 325 13.67 -7.69 19.19
C ALA A 325 13.07 -8.75 20.13
N GLY A 326 11.85 -9.21 19.86
CA GLY A 326 11.16 -10.20 20.70
C GLY A 326 10.75 -9.69 22.07
N VAL A 327 10.55 -8.38 22.20
CA VAL A 327 10.28 -7.65 23.44
C VAL A 327 8.79 -7.39 23.61
N LEU A 328 8.08 -7.08 22.52
CA LEU A 328 6.66 -6.78 22.58
C LEU A 328 5.82 -8.02 22.90
N PRO A 329 4.77 -7.87 23.72
CA PRO A 329 3.82 -8.95 23.97
C PRO A 329 3.08 -9.32 22.68
N PRO A 330 2.56 -10.56 22.56
CA PRO A 330 1.70 -10.93 21.44
C PRO A 330 0.46 -10.07 21.29
N VAL A 331 -0.05 -9.50 22.41
CA VAL A 331 -1.15 -8.54 22.42
C VAL A 331 -1.02 -7.57 23.57
N ALA A 332 -1.33 -6.29 23.33
CA ALA A 332 -1.56 -5.28 24.36
C ALA A 332 -2.74 -4.40 24.02
N ILE A 333 -3.38 -3.85 25.04
CA ILE A 333 -4.52 -2.92 24.94
C ILE A 333 -3.94 -1.50 24.87
N LEU A 334 -4.49 -0.65 24.00
CA LEU A 334 -4.09 0.75 23.85
C LEU A 334 -5.28 1.68 24.08
N ASP A 335 -5.01 2.86 24.61
CA ASP A 335 -5.89 4.02 24.50
C ASP A 335 -5.68 4.77 23.18
N GLY A 336 -6.49 5.81 22.93
CA GLY A 336 -6.43 6.56 21.66
C GLY A 336 -5.10 7.29 21.44
N GLU A 337 -4.49 7.84 22.51
CA GLU A 337 -3.21 8.54 22.43
C GLU A 337 -2.07 7.56 22.13
N SER A 338 -1.99 6.47 22.89
CA SER A 338 -1.01 5.40 22.67
C SER A 338 -1.17 4.77 21.28
N ALA A 339 -2.40 4.60 20.78
CA ALA A 339 -2.67 4.09 19.45
C ALA A 339 -2.13 5.04 18.37
N ALA A 340 -2.33 6.36 18.51
CA ALA A 340 -1.80 7.35 17.60
C ALA A 340 -0.26 7.37 17.61
N ASP A 341 0.36 7.23 18.77
CA ASP A 341 1.82 7.15 18.90
C ASP A 341 2.38 5.88 18.25
N HIS A 342 1.75 4.73 18.45
CA HIS A 342 2.14 3.49 17.78
C HIS A 342 1.97 3.59 16.26
N PHE A 343 0.89 4.20 15.77
CA PHE A 343 0.66 4.47 14.35
C PHE A 343 1.71 5.42 13.78
N LEU A 344 2.04 6.49 14.51
CA LEU A 344 3.06 7.47 14.12
C LEU A 344 4.46 6.87 14.09
N ALA A 345 4.81 6.05 15.08
CA ALA A 345 6.08 5.34 15.10
C ALA A 345 6.17 4.27 14.01
N GLY A 346 5.10 3.52 13.78
CA GLY A 346 5.06 2.43 12.79
C GLY A 346 6.18 1.41 12.98
N TYR A 347 6.41 1.01 14.26
CA TYR A 347 7.49 0.11 14.62
C TYR A 347 7.28 -1.31 14.07
N GLY A 348 8.36 -1.92 13.57
CA GLY A 348 8.36 -3.32 13.16
C GLY A 348 9.64 -3.75 12.44
N ALA A 349 9.72 -5.01 12.04
CA ALA A 349 10.78 -5.51 11.19
C ALA A 349 10.60 -5.02 9.75
N ARG A 350 11.70 -4.72 9.07
CA ARG A 350 11.71 -4.52 7.63
C ARG A 350 11.16 -5.78 6.95
N ALA A 351 10.18 -5.65 6.06
CA ALA A 351 9.77 -6.75 5.22
C ALA A 351 10.91 -7.01 4.23
N GLY A 352 11.74 -8.02 4.48
CA GLY A 352 12.68 -8.53 3.50
C GLY A 352 11.86 -9.17 2.38
N LEU A 353 11.93 -8.63 1.17
CA LEU A 353 11.81 -9.46 -0.02
C LEU A 353 13.04 -10.38 0.01
N ALA A 354 12.87 -11.65 -0.38
CA ALA A 354 13.93 -12.67 -0.43
C ALA A 354 15.13 -12.30 -1.32
N GLU A 355 15.17 -11.07 -1.85
CA GLU A 355 16.19 -10.54 -2.74
C GLU A 355 17.31 -9.73 -2.04
N GLU A 356 17.11 -9.32 -0.78
CA GLU A 356 18.18 -8.68 -0.02
C GLU A 356 18.76 -9.72 0.96
N GLY A 357 19.86 -10.30 0.57
CA GLY A 357 20.61 -11.37 1.22
C GLY A 357 20.51 -11.46 2.74
N GLU A 358 20.84 -12.61 3.31
CA GLU A 358 20.80 -13.10 4.69
C GLU A 358 21.12 -12.09 5.83
N GLY A 359 20.46 -10.91 5.83
CA GLY A 359 20.51 -9.93 6.89
C GLY A 359 19.52 -10.26 8.01
N LYS A 360 19.96 -10.20 9.26
CA LYS A 360 19.08 -10.28 10.43
C LYS A 360 17.97 -9.23 10.28
N PRO A 361 16.70 -9.55 10.58
CA PRO A 361 15.61 -8.56 10.53
C PRO A 361 15.93 -7.40 11.48
N GLY A 362 16.22 -6.23 10.92
CA GLY A 362 16.46 -5.01 11.69
C GLY A 362 15.16 -4.33 12.08
N ALA A 363 15.15 -3.64 13.22
CA ALA A 363 14.04 -2.77 13.60
C ALA A 363 13.94 -1.56 12.67
N ARG A 364 12.71 -1.16 12.33
CA ARG A 364 12.40 0.01 11.51
C ARG A 364 11.25 0.79 12.12
N PHE A 365 11.33 2.11 11.98
CA PHE A 365 10.24 3.03 12.25
C PHE A 365 9.73 3.59 10.91
N ALA A 366 8.43 3.45 10.64
CA ALA A 366 7.83 3.89 9.38
C ALA A 366 6.39 4.35 9.64
N PRO A 367 6.11 5.66 9.67
CA PRO A 367 4.80 6.21 9.96
C PRO A 367 3.68 5.56 9.16
N GLY A 368 2.53 5.37 9.81
CA GLY A 368 1.41 4.65 9.19
C GLY A 368 1.74 3.19 8.87
N PHE A 369 2.72 2.59 9.58
CA PHE A 369 3.25 1.25 9.30
C PHE A 369 3.80 1.09 7.87
N GLY A 370 4.45 2.14 7.37
CA GLY A 370 5.06 2.14 6.04
C GLY A 370 4.06 2.44 4.93
N ALA A 371 3.10 3.31 5.20
CA ALA A 371 2.23 3.86 4.17
C ALA A 371 3.05 4.31 2.95
N SER A 372 2.59 3.96 1.76
CA SER A 372 3.38 4.04 0.52
C SER A 372 3.82 5.47 0.18
N TRP A 373 3.00 6.47 0.52
CA TRP A 373 3.30 7.87 0.29
C TRP A 373 2.38 8.77 1.13
N LEU A 374 2.96 9.54 2.05
CA LEU A 374 2.25 10.50 2.90
C LEU A 374 2.70 11.93 2.54
N PRO A 375 1.92 12.70 1.76
CA PRO A 375 2.31 14.07 1.38
C PRO A 375 2.25 15.07 2.53
N ARG A 376 1.34 14.87 3.50
CA ARG A 376 1.24 15.71 4.71
C ARG A 376 2.10 15.15 5.84
N SER A 377 2.33 15.96 6.87
CA SER A 377 2.97 15.48 8.09
C SER A 377 2.25 14.24 8.64
N ALA A 378 3.02 13.21 8.99
CA ALA A 378 2.50 11.99 9.58
C ALA A 378 1.65 12.24 10.83
N ARG A 379 1.91 13.33 11.56
CA ARG A 379 1.13 13.77 12.72
C ARG A 379 -0.33 14.06 12.36
N VAL A 380 -0.61 14.62 11.18
CA VAL A 380 -1.99 14.88 10.73
C VAL A 380 -2.83 13.61 10.68
N TYR A 381 -2.24 12.52 10.20
CA TYR A 381 -2.94 11.22 10.13
C TYR A 381 -3.08 10.57 11.51
N ALA A 382 -2.07 10.69 12.36
CA ALA A 382 -2.13 10.16 13.73
C ALA A 382 -3.18 10.91 14.58
N ASP A 383 -3.28 12.22 14.46
CA ASP A 383 -4.30 13.03 15.14
C ASP A 383 -5.72 12.73 14.64
N LEU A 384 -5.87 12.42 13.34
CA LEU A 384 -7.14 11.94 12.81
C LEU A 384 -7.50 10.58 13.35
N LEU A 385 -6.52 9.65 13.48
CA LEU A 385 -6.75 8.34 14.06
C LEU A 385 -7.23 8.46 15.51
N ALA A 386 -6.53 9.26 16.34
CA ALA A 386 -6.92 9.49 17.72
C ALA A 386 -8.37 10.00 17.84
N ARG A 387 -8.73 11.02 17.05
CA ARG A 387 -10.10 11.55 17.02
C ARG A 387 -11.14 10.51 16.62
N ARG A 388 -10.85 9.69 15.60
CA ARG A 388 -11.78 8.63 15.16
C ARG A 388 -11.98 7.56 16.24
N ILE A 389 -10.92 7.22 16.98
CA ILE A 389 -11.01 6.28 18.09
C ILE A 389 -11.88 6.86 19.22
N GLU A 390 -11.69 8.14 19.56
CA GLU A 390 -12.46 8.84 20.59
C GLU A 390 -13.94 8.99 20.21
N ASP A 391 -14.21 9.38 18.95
CA ASP A 391 -15.57 9.58 18.43
C ASP A 391 -16.37 8.26 18.32
N GLY A 392 -15.70 7.14 18.00
CA GLY A 392 -16.30 5.87 17.61
C GLY A 392 -16.39 4.81 18.72
N ASP A 393 -15.89 5.06 19.93
CA ASP A 393 -15.76 4.07 21.01
C ASP A 393 -15.04 2.77 20.59
N SER A 394 -14.08 2.91 19.65
CA SER A 394 -13.29 1.79 19.14
C SER A 394 -12.33 1.25 20.18
N ARG A 395 -12.19 -0.07 20.28
CA ARG A 395 -11.18 -0.73 21.11
C ARG A 395 -9.92 -0.97 20.29
N VAL A 396 -8.77 -0.58 20.81
CA VAL A 396 -7.49 -0.65 20.06
C VAL A 396 -6.53 -1.63 20.71
N PHE A 397 -5.89 -2.41 19.89
CA PHE A 397 -4.91 -3.42 20.29
C PHE A 397 -3.66 -3.33 19.42
N VAL A 398 -2.47 -3.47 20.03
CA VAL A 398 -1.26 -3.79 19.28
C VAL A 398 -1.04 -5.30 19.32
N LEU A 399 -0.77 -5.88 18.15
CA LEU A 399 -0.46 -7.30 17.99
C LEU A 399 0.96 -7.47 17.47
N ASN A 400 1.79 -8.20 18.22
CA ASN A 400 3.08 -8.64 17.74
C ASN A 400 2.95 -9.97 16.98
N THR A 401 3.17 -9.94 15.67
CA THR A 401 3.23 -11.11 14.79
C THR A 401 4.68 -11.45 14.39
N GLY A 402 5.65 -10.85 15.08
CA GLY A 402 7.09 -11.03 14.85
C GLY A 402 7.70 -12.14 15.71
N TRP A 403 8.58 -11.78 16.62
CA TRP A 403 9.30 -12.71 17.48
C TRP A 403 8.95 -12.52 18.96
N ILE A 404 9.17 -13.57 19.74
CA ILE A 404 9.04 -13.62 21.20
C ILE A 404 10.22 -14.40 21.79
N GLY A 405 10.49 -14.21 23.07
CA GLY A 405 11.50 -14.95 23.82
C GLY A 405 12.95 -14.55 23.54
N GLY A 406 13.17 -13.55 22.69
CA GLY A 406 14.48 -13.04 22.32
C GLY A 406 14.51 -12.42 20.94
N PRO A 407 15.65 -11.81 20.55
CA PRO A 407 15.79 -11.22 19.23
C PRO A 407 15.76 -12.27 18.09
N ALA A 408 15.26 -11.86 16.94
CA ALA A 408 15.29 -12.65 15.71
C ALA A 408 16.71 -13.17 15.41
N GLY A 409 16.85 -14.49 15.24
CA GLY A 409 18.15 -15.14 14.98
C GLY A 409 19.08 -15.20 16.20
N ASN A 410 18.62 -14.83 17.42
CA ASN A 410 19.36 -14.93 18.65
C ASN A 410 18.45 -15.32 19.83
N GLY A 411 17.90 -16.53 19.78
CA GLY A 411 17.03 -17.11 20.82
C GLY A 411 15.55 -16.77 20.68
N GLY A 412 15.18 -15.79 19.84
CA GLY A 412 13.78 -15.49 19.57
C GLY A 412 13.14 -16.47 18.61
N GLU A 413 11.88 -16.82 18.86
CA GLU A 413 11.05 -17.67 18.04
C GLU A 413 9.94 -16.84 17.38
N PRO A 414 9.56 -17.09 16.11
CA PRO A 414 8.41 -16.45 15.50
C PRO A 414 7.13 -16.74 16.29
N VAL A 415 6.26 -15.73 16.45
CA VAL A 415 4.93 -15.94 17.04
C VAL A 415 4.15 -16.91 16.14
N PRO A 416 3.68 -18.05 16.66
CA PRO A 416 2.89 -19.00 15.87
C PRO A 416 1.60 -18.32 15.36
N VAL A 417 1.23 -18.62 14.11
CA VAL A 417 0.02 -18.02 13.50
C VAL A 417 -1.26 -18.40 14.26
N GLU A 418 -1.28 -19.58 14.88
CA GLU A 418 -2.37 -20.07 15.72
C GLU A 418 -2.56 -19.21 16.96
N VAL A 419 -1.46 -18.73 17.58
CA VAL A 419 -1.48 -17.81 18.71
C VAL A 419 -2.10 -16.47 18.26
N SER A 420 -1.64 -15.92 17.13
CA SER A 420 -2.21 -14.69 16.59
C SER A 420 -3.69 -14.83 16.24
N ARG A 421 -4.11 -15.96 15.68
CA ARG A 421 -5.53 -16.25 15.39
C ARG A 421 -6.39 -16.37 16.64
N ALA A 422 -5.89 -17.03 17.69
CA ALA A 422 -6.60 -17.15 18.96
C ALA A 422 -6.80 -15.78 19.61
N ILE A 423 -5.79 -14.93 19.59
CA ILE A 423 -5.88 -13.54 20.07
C ILE A 423 -6.91 -12.75 19.27
N VAL A 424 -6.85 -12.77 17.94
CA VAL A 424 -7.81 -12.06 17.09
C VAL A 424 -9.22 -12.56 17.31
N ALA A 425 -9.44 -13.87 17.44
CA ALA A 425 -10.75 -14.44 17.74
C ALA A 425 -11.29 -13.93 19.09
N ALA A 426 -10.44 -13.88 20.14
CA ALA A 426 -10.83 -13.36 21.45
C ALA A 426 -11.19 -11.87 21.40
N ILE A 427 -10.43 -11.05 20.64
CA ILE A 427 -10.74 -9.63 20.43
C ILE A 427 -12.10 -9.49 19.74
N LEU A 428 -12.29 -10.18 18.60
CA LEU A 428 -13.52 -10.06 17.80
C LEU A 428 -14.77 -10.53 18.54
N GLN A 429 -14.62 -11.46 19.51
CA GLN A 429 -15.69 -11.90 20.42
C GLN A 429 -15.93 -10.91 21.58
N GLY A 430 -15.16 -9.82 21.66
CA GLY A 430 -15.27 -8.85 22.74
C GLY A 430 -14.71 -9.30 24.10
N ALA A 431 -13.98 -10.43 24.13
CA ALA A 431 -13.46 -10.99 25.39
C ALA A 431 -12.38 -10.09 26.04
N LEU A 432 -11.81 -9.13 25.29
CA LEU A 432 -10.81 -8.20 25.76
C LEU A 432 -11.31 -6.74 25.86
N ASP A 433 -12.60 -6.50 25.62
CA ASP A 433 -13.20 -5.15 25.60
C ASP A 433 -13.23 -4.45 26.96
N GLY A 434 -13.14 -5.21 28.05
CA GLY A 434 -13.15 -4.67 29.42
C GLY A 434 -11.95 -3.78 29.78
N GLY A 435 -10.90 -3.78 28.96
CA GLY A 435 -9.74 -2.91 29.14
C GLY A 435 -8.88 -3.18 30.36
N GLU A 436 -9.24 -4.17 31.20
CA GLU A 436 -8.51 -4.52 32.40
C GLU A 436 -7.26 -5.35 32.07
N GLY A 437 -6.13 -4.96 32.69
CA GLY A 437 -4.89 -5.67 32.45
C GLY A 437 -3.79 -5.37 33.45
N THR A 438 -2.61 -5.91 33.19
CA THR A 438 -1.40 -5.68 33.97
C THR A 438 -0.54 -4.68 33.21
N PRO A 439 -0.14 -3.55 33.84
CA PRO A 439 0.75 -2.59 33.16
C PRO A 439 2.13 -3.19 32.88
N LEU A 440 2.61 -3.00 31.66
CA LEU A 440 4.01 -3.20 31.27
C LEU A 440 4.69 -1.83 31.22
N ALA A 441 5.18 -1.39 32.39
CA ALA A 441 5.60 -0.01 32.62
C ALA A 441 6.71 0.46 31.68
N GLU A 442 7.66 -0.41 31.32
CA GLU A 442 8.79 -0.08 30.44
C GLU A 442 8.34 0.39 29.04
N LEU A 443 7.20 -0.10 28.56
CA LEU A 443 6.70 0.18 27.21
C LEU A 443 5.38 0.98 27.20
N ASN A 444 4.87 1.35 28.36
CA ASN A 444 3.56 2.00 28.51
C ASN A 444 2.42 1.23 27.84
N LEU A 445 2.41 -0.09 28.02
CA LEU A 445 1.41 -1.00 27.47
C LEU A 445 0.58 -1.64 28.58
N VAL A 446 -0.64 -2.06 28.25
CA VAL A 446 -1.50 -2.83 29.15
C VAL A 446 -1.68 -4.24 28.61
N LEU A 447 -1.20 -5.23 29.37
CA LEU A 447 -1.32 -6.64 29.01
C LEU A 447 -2.70 -7.15 29.49
N PRO A 448 -3.51 -7.83 28.66
CA PRO A 448 -4.75 -8.45 29.13
C PRO A 448 -4.43 -9.53 30.19
N ARG A 449 -5.26 -9.66 31.20
CA ARG A 449 -5.06 -10.66 32.29
C ARG A 449 -5.14 -12.09 31.79
N ALA A 450 -5.98 -12.34 30.80
CA ALA A 450 -6.16 -13.63 30.16
C ALA A 450 -6.68 -13.44 28.72
N VAL A 451 -6.35 -14.37 27.85
CA VAL A 451 -6.90 -14.49 26.51
C VAL A 451 -7.52 -15.87 26.39
N PRO A 452 -8.82 -16.00 26.14
CA PRO A 452 -9.48 -17.31 26.02
C PRO A 452 -8.77 -18.18 24.96
N GLY A 453 -8.48 -19.43 25.36
CA GLY A 453 -7.80 -20.40 24.47
C GLY A 453 -6.30 -20.20 24.27
N LEU A 454 -5.69 -19.22 24.96
CA LEU A 454 -4.26 -18.96 24.90
C LEU A 454 -3.58 -19.36 26.22
N ASP A 455 -2.42 -20.04 26.11
CA ASP A 455 -1.56 -20.33 27.27
C ASP A 455 -1.00 -19.00 27.82
N ASN A 456 -1.14 -18.80 29.14
CA ASN A 456 -0.69 -17.60 29.83
C ASN A 456 0.80 -17.29 29.69
N ARG A 457 1.62 -18.29 29.34
CA ARG A 457 3.04 -18.09 29.01
C ARG A 457 3.29 -17.06 27.90
N TYR A 458 2.31 -16.87 27.00
CA TYR A 458 2.39 -15.90 25.90
C TYR A 458 1.99 -14.48 26.32
N LEU A 459 1.31 -14.30 27.47
CA LEU A 459 0.78 -13.00 27.86
C LEU A 459 1.88 -12.05 28.32
N ASP A 460 2.81 -12.53 29.12
CA ASP A 460 3.96 -11.75 29.56
C ASP A 460 5.20 -12.12 28.71
N PRO A 461 5.71 -11.19 27.88
CA PRO A 461 6.83 -11.48 27.00
C PRO A 461 8.11 -11.85 27.76
N ALA A 462 8.25 -11.43 29.02
CA ALA A 462 9.41 -11.79 29.85
C ALA A 462 9.51 -13.30 30.13
N ASN A 463 8.36 -14.00 30.17
CA ASN A 463 8.32 -15.46 30.42
C ASN A 463 8.99 -16.30 29.33
N GLY A 464 9.10 -15.76 28.10
CA GLY A 464 9.79 -16.42 26.99
C GLY A 464 11.30 -16.24 27.01
N TRP A 465 11.82 -15.28 27.74
CA TRP A 465 13.25 -14.97 27.77
C TRP A 465 14.00 -15.84 28.78
N ARG A 466 15.19 -16.31 28.40
CA ARG A 466 16.07 -17.07 29.32
C ARG A 466 16.53 -16.24 30.52
N ASP A 467 16.68 -14.90 30.31
CA ASP A 467 17.08 -13.94 31.32
C ASP A 467 16.07 -12.79 31.35
N PRO A 468 15.22 -12.68 32.39
CA PRO A 468 14.29 -11.57 32.58
C PRO A 468 14.95 -10.19 32.67
N ALA A 469 16.22 -10.12 33.11
CA ALA A 469 16.96 -8.84 33.19
C ALA A 469 17.33 -8.37 31.76
N ALA A 470 17.71 -9.29 30.89
CA ALA A 470 17.95 -9.00 29.47
C ALA A 470 16.67 -8.52 28.75
N HIS A 471 15.50 -9.13 29.03
CA HIS A 471 14.21 -8.62 28.52
C HIS A 471 13.98 -7.17 28.96
N ARG A 472 14.09 -6.86 30.26
CA ARG A 472 13.89 -5.49 30.76
C ARG A 472 14.86 -4.48 30.15
N ALA A 473 16.12 -4.87 29.93
CA ALA A 473 17.11 -4.01 29.27
C ALA A 473 16.71 -3.73 27.81
N ALA A 474 16.27 -4.76 27.06
CA ALA A 474 15.79 -4.64 25.69
C ALA A 474 14.49 -3.82 25.60
N ALA A 475 13.56 -3.98 26.56
CA ALA A 475 12.33 -3.20 26.63
C ALA A 475 12.61 -1.71 26.83
N ARG A 476 13.55 -1.37 27.72
CA ARG A 476 13.98 0.03 27.92
C ARG A 476 14.62 0.61 26.66
N ALA A 477 15.50 -0.14 26.01
CA ALA A 477 16.11 0.30 24.75
C ALA A 477 15.07 0.55 23.67
N LEU A 478 14.03 -0.30 23.56
CA LEU A 478 12.92 -0.09 22.63
C LEU A 478 12.10 1.16 23.02
N ALA A 479 11.80 1.36 24.32
CA ALA A 479 11.08 2.53 24.79
C ALA A 479 11.83 3.84 24.50
N GLU A 480 13.16 3.86 24.72
CA GLU A 480 14.03 4.99 24.37
C GLU A 480 14.01 5.26 22.85
N ALA A 481 14.08 4.22 22.03
CA ALA A 481 14.04 4.34 20.57
C ALA A 481 12.67 4.86 20.08
N LEU A 482 11.57 4.38 20.66
CA LEU A 482 10.20 4.88 20.39
C LEU A 482 10.09 6.36 20.79
N GLY A 483 10.51 6.73 22.01
CA GLY A 483 10.49 8.11 22.49
C GLY A 483 11.33 9.05 21.62
N ALA A 484 12.54 8.63 21.23
CA ALA A 484 13.39 9.40 20.33
C ALA A 484 12.77 9.58 18.94
N ASN A 485 12.10 8.54 18.43
CA ASN A 485 11.39 8.61 17.15
C ASN A 485 10.20 9.58 17.23
N LEU A 486 9.34 9.47 18.24
CA LEU A 486 8.19 10.36 18.47
C LEU A 486 8.61 11.83 18.65
N ALA A 487 9.71 12.08 19.38
CA ALA A 487 10.24 13.42 19.57
C ALA A 487 10.67 14.12 18.27
N ARG A 488 10.99 13.39 17.21
CA ARG A 488 11.28 13.95 15.88
C ARG A 488 10.05 14.60 15.27
N PHE A 489 8.89 13.94 15.38
CA PHE A 489 7.62 14.49 14.88
C PHE A 489 7.17 15.74 15.64
N ALA A 490 7.46 15.82 16.96
CA ALA A 490 7.18 17.02 17.74
C ALA A 490 8.03 18.23 17.30
N ARG A 491 9.24 17.99 16.77
CA ARG A 491 10.12 19.02 16.20
C ARG A 491 9.86 19.33 14.73
N GLY A 492 8.86 18.70 14.09
CA GLY A 492 8.58 18.85 12.67
C GLY A 492 9.60 18.17 11.74
N GLU A 493 10.44 17.27 12.27
CA GLU A 493 11.42 16.53 11.49
C GLU A 493 10.74 15.36 10.77
N SER A 494 10.96 15.21 9.47
CA SER A 494 10.44 14.07 8.71
C SER A 494 11.24 12.78 9.03
N PRO A 495 10.59 11.61 9.13
CA PRO A 495 11.22 10.35 9.50
C PRO A 495 12.09 9.72 8.41
N CYS A 496 12.07 10.25 7.19
CA CYS A 496 12.67 9.60 6.02
C CYS A 496 14.15 9.96 5.77
N ALA A 497 14.85 10.62 6.72
CA ALA A 497 16.29 10.79 6.61
C ALA A 497 16.98 9.48 7.01
N PRO A 498 17.77 8.81 6.14
CA PRO A 498 18.66 7.76 6.57
C PRO A 498 19.60 8.35 7.60
N ALA A 499 19.82 7.63 8.72
CA ALA A 499 20.86 8.00 9.67
C ALA A 499 22.17 8.15 8.89
N ARG A 500 22.60 9.38 8.64
CA ARG A 500 23.94 9.63 8.11
C ARG A 500 24.89 9.05 9.15
N GLN A 501 25.52 7.94 8.82
CA GLN A 501 26.75 7.54 9.49
C GLN A 501 27.70 8.72 9.35
N ARG A 502 27.89 9.47 10.44
CA ARG A 502 28.99 10.41 10.52
C ARG A 502 30.27 9.56 10.54
N ALA A 503 31.07 9.72 9.48
CA ALA A 503 32.41 9.21 9.41
C ALA A 503 33.30 9.81 10.51
#